data_1560692e8a7b2ab08bcb59e68f0627aa
#
_entry.id   1560692e8a7b2ab08bcb59e68f0627aa
#
_cell.length_a   1.000
_cell.length_b   1.000
_cell.length_c   1.000
_cell.angle_alpha   90.00
_cell.angle_beta   90.00
_cell.angle_gamma   90.00
#
_symmetry.space_group_name_H-M   'P 1'
#
loop_
_entity.id
_entity.type
_entity.pdbx_description
1 polymer ?
#
loop_
_entity_poly.entity_id
_entity_poly.type
_entity_poly.pdbx_seq_one_letter_code
_entity_poly.pdbx_strand_id
1 'polypeptide(L)'
;MMNVSKNKAFLIAGIAVLGLGVGAYFIFFRQKKGAYNPNDTNPNANPAAAADYRNQLNAFSKSQKLKDTTRSLLATMNQRGMINKEQVKNLIYNNIPDDEHMKILKGYFRCHLYQGNLLSVNDKRMDLVGWLQESLNTEDFEDLLGKYPSLNYRINC
;
A
#
# COMPACT_ATOMS: atom_id res chain seq x y z
N MET A 1 -24.51 23.25 -46.52
CA MET A 1 -24.17 23.97 -45.26
C MET A 1 -23.77 22.94 -44.21
N MET A 2 -22.49 22.78 -43.98
CA MET A 2 -21.94 21.78 -43.04
C MET A 2 -21.94 22.36 -41.62
N ASN A 3 -22.44 21.57 -40.69
CA ASN A 3 -22.69 21.94 -39.30
C ASN A 3 -21.41 21.93 -38.48
N VAL A 4 -20.64 23.03 -38.49
CA VAL A 4 -19.33 23.21 -37.83
C VAL A 4 -19.45 23.35 -36.30
N SER A 5 -20.69 23.44 -35.76
CA SER A 5 -20.89 23.78 -34.33
C SER A 5 -20.73 22.61 -33.36
N LYS A 6 -20.89 21.36 -33.77
CA LYS A 6 -20.83 20.21 -32.85
C LYS A 6 -19.42 19.77 -32.48
N ASN A 7 -18.43 19.99 -33.32
CA ASN A 7 -17.05 19.57 -33.09
C ASN A 7 -16.29 20.47 -32.09
N LYS A 8 -16.70 21.73 -31.95
CA LYS A 8 -16.05 22.65 -30.98
C LYS A 8 -16.44 22.35 -29.54
N ALA A 9 -17.65 21.86 -29.30
CA ALA A 9 -18.10 21.52 -27.94
C ALA A 9 -17.37 20.30 -27.37
N PHE A 10 -17.07 19.30 -28.22
CA PHE A 10 -16.31 18.12 -27.81
C PHE A 10 -14.84 18.42 -27.51
N LEU A 11 -14.24 19.36 -28.21
CA LEU A 11 -12.83 19.76 -27.98
C LEU A 11 -12.67 20.51 -26.67
N ILE A 12 -13.65 21.37 -26.30
CA ILE A 12 -13.61 22.09 -25.01
C ILE A 12 -13.85 21.13 -23.84
N ALA A 13 -14.75 20.15 -23.97
CA ALA A 13 -15.01 19.17 -22.93
C ALA A 13 -13.80 18.24 -22.72
N GLY A 14 -13.10 17.84 -23.78
CA GLY A 14 -11.89 17.00 -23.69
C GLY A 14 -10.72 17.68 -22.98
N ILE A 15 -10.52 18.99 -23.25
CA ILE A 15 -9.45 19.76 -22.59
C ILE A 15 -9.76 20.01 -21.10
N ALA A 16 -11.02 20.21 -20.74
CA ALA A 16 -11.41 20.40 -19.34
C ALA A 16 -11.17 19.14 -18.49
N VAL A 17 -11.44 17.95 -19.02
CA VAL A 17 -11.21 16.66 -18.31
C VAL A 17 -9.71 16.40 -18.16
N LEU A 18 -8.89 16.69 -19.16
CA LEU A 18 -7.44 16.54 -19.07
C LEU A 18 -6.83 17.56 -18.08
N GLY A 19 -7.35 18.79 -18.07
CA GLY A 19 -6.89 19.85 -17.15
C GLY A 19 -7.17 19.50 -15.68
N LEU A 20 -8.32 18.92 -15.37
CA LEU A 20 -8.65 18.49 -14.01
C LEU A 20 -7.82 17.30 -13.55
N GLY A 21 -7.54 16.35 -14.43
CA GLY A 21 -6.69 15.19 -14.14
C GLY A 21 -5.25 15.59 -13.84
N VAL A 22 -4.68 16.48 -14.63
CA VAL A 22 -3.31 17.00 -14.43
C VAL A 22 -3.23 17.89 -13.18
N GLY A 23 -4.23 18.73 -12.94
CA GLY A 23 -4.29 19.57 -11.74
C GLY A 23 -4.38 18.75 -10.46
N ALA A 24 -5.22 17.73 -10.43
CA ALA A 24 -5.32 16.79 -9.30
C ALA A 24 -4.02 16.00 -9.09
N TYR A 25 -3.38 15.56 -10.18
CA TYR A 25 -2.08 14.89 -10.10
C TYR A 25 -1.02 15.81 -9.46
N PHE A 26 -0.89 17.06 -9.88
CA PHE A 26 0.07 18.00 -9.30
C PHE A 26 -0.24 18.37 -7.84
N ILE A 27 -1.50 18.42 -7.44
CA ILE A 27 -1.88 18.71 -6.06
C ILE A 27 -1.57 17.51 -5.13
N PHE A 28 -1.83 16.29 -5.59
CA PHE A 28 -1.63 15.08 -4.77
C PHE A 28 -0.18 14.57 -4.78
N PHE A 29 0.57 14.78 -5.85
CA PHE A 29 1.94 14.24 -6.00
C PHE A 29 3.04 15.29 -5.88
N ARG A 30 2.70 16.58 -5.77
CA ARG A 30 3.71 17.60 -5.48
C ARG A 30 4.19 17.38 -4.05
N GLN A 31 5.31 16.70 -3.90
CA GLN A 31 6.03 16.63 -2.62
C GLN A 31 6.25 18.08 -2.14
N LYS A 32 5.62 18.46 -1.03
CA LYS A 32 5.90 19.73 -0.39
C LYS A 32 7.40 19.75 -0.09
N LYS A 33 8.14 20.74 -0.62
CA LYS A 33 9.52 20.98 -0.21
C LYS A 33 9.54 21.03 1.32
N GLY A 34 10.25 20.12 1.97
CA GLY A 34 10.30 20.00 3.42
C GLY A 34 9.39 18.88 3.99
N ALA A 35 8.88 17.96 3.16
CA ALA A 35 8.23 16.76 3.68
C ALA A 35 9.18 15.98 4.61
N TYR A 36 8.66 15.52 5.73
CA TYR A 36 9.39 14.69 6.67
C TYR A 36 9.89 13.42 5.98
N ASN A 37 11.21 13.19 6.04
CA ASN A 37 11.82 11.94 5.60
C ASN A 37 12.04 11.07 6.85
N PRO A 38 11.36 9.94 7.01
CA PRO A 38 11.53 9.06 8.18
C PRO A 38 12.95 8.49 8.30
N ASN A 39 13.74 8.52 7.22
CA ASN A 39 15.15 8.10 7.21
C ASN A 39 16.12 9.26 7.49
N ASP A 40 15.61 10.48 7.70
CA ASP A 40 16.46 11.61 8.10
C ASP A 40 16.85 11.44 9.57
N THR A 41 18.15 11.31 9.81
CA THR A 41 18.71 11.14 11.16
C THR A 41 18.69 12.40 12.02
N ASN A 42 18.25 13.55 11.46
CA ASN A 42 18.13 14.80 12.21
C ASN A 42 16.68 15.06 12.66
N PRO A 43 16.28 14.64 13.89
CA PRO A 43 14.91 14.81 14.37
C PRO A 43 14.50 16.28 14.58
N ASN A 44 15.45 17.21 14.52
CA ASN A 44 15.21 18.64 14.75
C ASN A 44 15.10 19.42 13.43
N ALA A 45 15.35 18.80 12.27
CA ALA A 45 15.37 19.52 11.00
C ALA A 45 14.00 20.12 10.61
N ASN A 46 12.89 19.48 10.99
CA ASN A 46 11.55 20.02 10.75
C ASN A 46 10.50 19.42 11.70
N PRO A 47 10.33 19.97 12.92
CA PRO A 47 9.40 19.43 13.91
C PRO A 47 7.92 19.50 13.48
N ALA A 48 7.54 20.47 12.66
CA ALA A 48 6.18 20.57 12.12
C ALA A 48 5.88 19.45 11.13
N ALA A 49 6.83 19.15 10.23
CA ALA A 49 6.68 18.04 9.28
C ALA A 49 6.68 16.68 10.01
N ALA A 50 7.45 16.53 11.07
CA ALA A 50 7.44 15.32 11.90
C ALA A 50 6.10 15.13 12.63
N ALA A 51 5.48 16.22 13.10
CA ALA A 51 4.17 16.20 13.74
C ALA A 51 3.07 15.83 12.71
N ASP A 52 3.12 16.42 11.53
CA ASP A 52 2.21 16.13 10.41
C ASP A 52 2.28 14.66 9.99
N TYR A 53 3.49 14.13 9.88
CA TYR A 53 3.71 12.72 9.53
C TYR A 53 3.14 11.78 10.61
N ARG A 54 3.36 12.07 11.90
CA ARG A 54 2.75 11.30 13.00
C ARG A 54 1.22 11.33 12.94
N ASN A 55 0.63 12.48 12.61
CA ASN A 55 -0.82 12.58 12.44
C ASN A 55 -1.31 11.73 11.26
N GLN A 56 -0.57 11.67 10.16
CA GLN A 56 -0.87 10.80 9.02
C GLN A 56 -0.81 9.31 9.41
N LEU A 57 0.21 8.88 10.16
CA LEU A 57 0.30 7.51 10.67
C LEU A 57 -0.87 7.17 11.61
N ASN A 58 -1.24 8.09 12.51
CA ASN A 58 -2.39 7.91 13.39
C ASN A 58 -3.71 7.83 12.61
N ALA A 59 -3.88 8.65 11.58
CA ALA A 59 -5.04 8.59 10.71
C ALA A 59 -5.08 7.26 9.93
N PHE A 60 -3.93 6.82 9.39
CA PHE A 60 -3.84 5.54 8.69
C PHE A 60 -4.19 4.35 9.60
N SER A 61 -3.70 4.34 10.85
CA SER A 61 -3.96 3.25 11.81
C SER A 61 -5.45 3.04 12.11
N LYS A 62 -6.28 4.07 11.91
CA LYS A 62 -7.75 4.04 12.11
C LYS A 62 -8.53 3.98 10.81
N SER A 63 -7.86 4.02 9.67
CA SER A 63 -8.48 4.19 8.35
C SER A 63 -9.22 2.94 7.87
N GLN A 64 -10.24 3.17 7.05
CA GLN A 64 -10.90 2.10 6.31
C GLN A 64 -9.93 1.45 5.30
N LYS A 65 -9.01 2.24 4.73
CA LYS A 65 -7.98 1.75 3.81
C LYS A 65 -7.14 0.62 4.43
N LEU A 66 -6.68 0.77 5.69
CA LEU A 66 -5.93 -0.27 6.40
C LEU A 66 -6.75 -1.56 6.54
N LYS A 67 -8.03 -1.43 6.92
CA LYS A 67 -8.95 -2.58 7.08
C LYS A 67 -9.17 -3.31 5.76
N ASP A 68 -9.42 -2.56 4.69
CA ASP A 68 -9.69 -3.13 3.37
C ASP A 68 -8.44 -3.75 2.76
N THR A 69 -7.27 -3.13 2.93
CA THR A 69 -5.99 -3.71 2.52
C THR A 69 -5.73 -5.03 3.25
N THR A 70 -5.92 -5.07 4.57
CA THR A 70 -5.75 -6.31 5.36
C THR A 70 -6.71 -7.40 4.89
N ARG A 71 -7.99 -7.07 4.70
CA ARG A 71 -9.00 -8.03 4.22
C ARG A 71 -8.66 -8.56 2.83
N SER A 72 -8.23 -7.69 1.92
CA SER A 72 -7.84 -8.06 0.57
C SER A 72 -6.59 -8.94 0.55
N LEU A 73 -5.59 -8.64 1.37
CA LEU A 73 -4.40 -9.49 1.53
C LEU A 73 -4.79 -10.88 2.06
N LEU A 74 -5.59 -10.94 3.13
CA LEU A 74 -6.08 -12.22 3.67
C LEU A 74 -6.83 -13.03 2.60
N ALA A 75 -7.74 -12.40 1.86
CA ALA A 75 -8.51 -13.07 0.82
C ALA A 75 -7.62 -13.58 -0.33
N THR A 76 -6.66 -12.76 -0.79
CA THR A 76 -5.78 -13.11 -1.91
C THR A 76 -4.77 -14.20 -1.54
N MET A 77 -4.17 -14.12 -0.35
CA MET A 77 -3.17 -15.10 0.11
C MET A 77 -3.81 -16.40 0.63
N ASN A 78 -5.08 -16.40 1.03
CA ASN A 78 -5.79 -17.59 1.50
C ASN A 78 -6.59 -18.30 0.40
N GLN A 79 -6.32 -18.00 -0.86
CA GLN A 79 -6.91 -18.72 -1.99
C GLN A 79 -6.36 -20.15 -2.05
N ARG A 80 -7.27 -21.12 -2.03
CA ARG A 80 -6.90 -22.52 -2.27
C ARG A 80 -6.46 -22.68 -3.73
N GLY A 81 -5.21 -23.04 -3.95
CA GLY A 81 -4.62 -23.23 -5.26
C GLY A 81 -3.51 -22.23 -5.57
N MET A 82 -3.50 -21.67 -6.77
CA MET A 82 -2.41 -20.77 -7.21
C MET A 82 -2.67 -19.35 -6.72
N ILE A 83 -1.84 -18.90 -5.79
CA ILE A 83 -1.90 -17.51 -5.29
C ILE A 83 -1.40 -16.55 -6.37
N ASN A 84 -2.16 -15.49 -6.61
CA ASN A 84 -1.73 -14.42 -7.51
C ASN A 84 -0.72 -13.50 -6.79
N LYS A 85 0.58 -13.84 -6.94
CA LYS A 85 1.70 -13.14 -6.29
C LYS A 85 1.76 -11.67 -6.68
N GLU A 86 1.53 -11.37 -7.94
CA GLU A 86 1.52 -10.00 -8.46
C GLU A 86 0.41 -9.16 -7.80
N GLN A 87 -0.76 -9.75 -7.61
CA GLN A 87 -1.85 -9.08 -6.89
C GLN A 87 -1.49 -8.80 -5.44
N VAL A 88 -0.80 -9.72 -4.75
CA VAL A 88 -0.31 -9.51 -3.37
C VAL A 88 0.65 -8.33 -3.32
N LYS A 89 1.66 -8.29 -4.22
CA LYS A 89 2.62 -7.18 -4.31
C LYS A 89 1.91 -5.86 -4.59
N ASN A 90 1.02 -5.83 -5.58
CA ASN A 90 0.29 -4.63 -5.97
C ASN A 90 -0.59 -4.09 -4.83
N LEU A 91 -1.24 -4.96 -4.05
CA LEU A 91 -2.00 -4.55 -2.86
C LEU A 91 -1.11 -3.83 -1.85
N ILE A 92 0.12 -4.32 -1.65
CA ILE A 92 1.07 -3.71 -0.72
C ILE A 92 1.59 -2.39 -1.30
N TYR A 93 2.14 -2.38 -2.50
CA TYR A 93 2.77 -1.20 -3.10
C TYR A 93 1.81 -0.01 -3.28
N ASN A 94 0.55 -0.29 -3.64
CA ASN A 94 -0.45 0.76 -3.88
C ASN A 94 -1.06 1.32 -2.57
N ASN A 95 -0.98 0.58 -1.48
CA ASN A 95 -1.65 0.97 -0.25
C ASN A 95 -0.70 1.34 0.89
N ILE A 96 0.54 0.86 0.85
CA ILE A 96 1.54 1.03 1.90
C ILE A 96 2.70 1.88 1.36
N PRO A 97 2.76 3.18 1.68
CA PRO A 97 3.74 4.08 1.08
C PRO A 97 5.17 3.85 1.59
N ASP A 98 5.33 3.51 2.87
CA ASP A 98 6.63 3.39 3.54
C ASP A 98 6.64 2.34 4.66
N ASP A 99 7.80 2.16 5.30
CA ASP A 99 8.00 1.13 6.33
C ASP A 99 7.23 1.41 7.64
N GLU A 100 6.97 2.67 8.00
CA GLU A 100 6.18 2.99 9.19
C GLU A 100 4.70 2.59 8.99
N HIS A 101 4.17 2.79 7.79
CA HIS A 101 2.85 2.28 7.43
C HIS A 101 2.83 0.74 7.39
N MET A 102 3.93 0.09 6.97
CA MET A 102 4.06 -1.37 7.01
C MET A 102 4.06 -1.90 8.45
N LYS A 103 4.72 -1.24 9.39
CA LYS A 103 4.65 -1.59 10.82
C LYS A 103 3.23 -1.55 11.36
N ILE A 104 2.46 -0.53 10.96
CA ILE A 104 1.04 -0.42 11.33
C ILE A 104 0.23 -1.56 10.72
N LEU A 105 0.43 -1.86 9.42
CA LEU A 105 -0.24 -2.98 8.76
C LEU A 105 0.08 -4.31 9.47
N LYS A 106 1.34 -4.59 9.78
CA LYS A 106 1.75 -5.80 10.53
C LYS A 106 1.05 -5.89 11.89
N GLY A 107 1.05 -4.80 12.64
CA GLY A 107 0.39 -4.73 13.94
C GLY A 107 -1.12 -4.95 13.85
N TYR A 108 -1.76 -4.45 12.79
CA TYR A 108 -3.18 -4.63 12.55
C TYR A 108 -3.51 -6.04 12.03
N PHE A 109 -2.68 -6.60 11.14
CA PHE A 109 -2.84 -7.94 10.59
C PHE A 109 -2.82 -9.00 11.69
N ARG A 110 -1.94 -8.85 12.70
CA ARG A 110 -1.77 -9.83 13.80
C ARG A 110 -1.54 -11.26 13.27
N CYS A 111 -2.13 -12.25 13.95
CA CYS A 111 -1.97 -13.67 13.65
C CYS A 111 -3.29 -14.27 13.13
N HIS A 112 -3.23 -14.76 11.91
CA HIS A 112 -4.33 -15.46 11.26
C HIS A 112 -3.97 -16.91 10.91
N LEU A 113 -4.99 -17.75 10.79
CA LEU A 113 -4.85 -19.15 10.37
C LEU A 113 -4.64 -19.18 8.85
N TYR A 114 -3.48 -19.69 8.40
CA TYR A 114 -3.14 -19.82 7.00
C TYR A 114 -3.62 -21.17 6.45
N GLN A 115 -4.44 -21.15 5.38
CA GLN A 115 -5.02 -22.30 4.73
C GLN A 115 -4.68 -22.40 3.23
N GLY A 116 -3.72 -21.60 2.78
CA GLY A 116 -3.43 -21.36 1.34
C GLY A 116 -2.91 -22.56 0.57
N ASN A 117 -2.48 -23.66 1.21
CA ASN A 117 -1.98 -24.83 0.49
C ASN A 117 -2.94 -26.00 0.63
N LEU A 118 -3.42 -26.55 -0.52
CA LEU A 118 -4.29 -27.72 -0.60
C LEU A 118 -3.70 -28.99 0.06
N LEU A 119 -2.37 -29.03 0.17
CA LEU A 119 -1.62 -30.18 0.73
C LEU A 119 -1.16 -29.94 2.17
N SER A 120 -1.39 -28.74 2.72
CA SER A 120 -1.01 -28.43 4.10
C SER A 120 -1.99 -29.11 5.06
N VAL A 121 -1.54 -30.17 5.69
CA VAL A 121 -2.27 -30.91 6.73
C VAL A 121 -2.28 -30.14 8.06
N ASN A 122 -1.44 -29.12 8.20
CA ASN A 122 -1.27 -28.34 9.43
C ASN A 122 -1.59 -26.87 9.19
N ASP A 123 -2.78 -26.46 9.57
CA ASP A 123 -3.15 -25.06 9.69
C ASP A 123 -2.21 -24.36 10.68
N LYS A 124 -1.43 -23.39 10.18
CA LYS A 124 -0.51 -22.61 11.04
C LYS A 124 -1.07 -21.22 11.27
N ARG A 125 -1.09 -20.77 12.51
CA ARG A 125 -1.28 -19.35 12.80
C ARG A 125 0.03 -18.62 12.52
N MET A 126 -0.03 -17.61 11.66
CA MET A 126 1.14 -16.83 11.27
C MET A 126 0.78 -15.36 11.20
N ASP A 127 1.80 -14.52 11.41
CA ASP A 127 1.73 -13.07 11.17
C ASP A 127 1.82 -12.75 9.67
N LEU A 128 1.73 -11.46 9.32
CA LEU A 128 1.83 -11.01 7.93
C LEU A 128 3.12 -11.50 7.25
N VAL A 129 4.24 -11.48 7.95
CA VAL A 129 5.54 -11.92 7.40
C VAL A 129 5.48 -13.40 7.02
N GLY A 130 4.95 -14.24 7.90
CA GLY A 130 4.78 -15.65 7.62
C GLY A 130 3.86 -15.91 6.42
N TRP A 131 2.76 -15.17 6.32
CA TRP A 131 1.84 -15.26 5.18
C TRP A 131 2.48 -14.85 3.86
N LEU A 132 3.29 -13.78 3.86
CA LEU A 132 4.01 -13.31 2.67
C LEU A 132 5.06 -14.33 2.24
N GLN A 133 5.83 -14.93 3.17
CA GLN A 133 6.82 -15.95 2.87
C GLN A 133 6.23 -17.23 2.28
N GLU A 134 5.02 -17.61 2.69
CA GLU A 134 4.32 -18.77 2.12
C GLU A 134 3.64 -18.46 0.77
N SER A 135 3.30 -17.19 0.55
CA SER A 135 2.53 -16.75 -0.63
C SER A 135 3.39 -16.30 -1.80
N LEU A 136 4.60 -15.79 -1.53
CA LEU A 136 5.51 -15.23 -2.52
C LEU A 136 6.69 -16.20 -2.77
N ASN A 137 7.41 -16.01 -3.88
CA ASN A 137 8.73 -16.60 -4.03
C ASN A 137 9.78 -15.76 -3.28
N THR A 138 11.00 -16.29 -3.18
CA THR A 138 12.09 -15.63 -2.47
C THR A 138 12.40 -14.24 -3.05
N GLU A 139 12.46 -14.11 -4.37
CA GLU A 139 12.75 -12.86 -5.07
C GLU A 139 11.70 -11.78 -4.79
N ASP A 140 10.42 -12.11 -4.92
CA ASP A 140 9.32 -11.20 -4.64
C ASP A 140 9.29 -10.76 -3.16
N PHE A 141 9.65 -11.66 -2.25
CA PHE A 141 9.71 -11.33 -0.83
C PHE A 141 10.92 -10.45 -0.50
N GLU A 142 12.07 -10.70 -1.11
CA GLU A 142 13.28 -9.87 -0.97
C GLU A 142 13.06 -8.45 -1.53
N ASP A 143 12.33 -8.33 -2.62
CA ASP A 143 11.89 -7.04 -3.18
C ASP A 143 11.08 -6.22 -2.14
N LEU A 144 10.12 -6.88 -1.48
CA LEU A 144 9.36 -6.24 -0.41
C LEU A 144 10.24 -5.87 0.80
N LEU A 145 11.18 -6.74 1.18
CA LEU A 145 12.14 -6.49 2.24
C LEU A 145 13.02 -5.26 1.96
N GLY A 146 13.45 -5.08 0.72
CA GLY A 146 14.23 -3.91 0.30
C GLY A 146 13.49 -2.60 0.54
N LYS A 147 12.18 -2.58 0.33
CA LYS A 147 11.34 -1.38 0.56
C LYS A 147 10.85 -1.27 2.00
N TYR A 148 10.58 -2.39 2.65
CA TYR A 148 9.97 -2.47 3.99
C TYR A 148 10.85 -3.30 4.95
N PRO A 149 11.92 -2.72 5.51
CA PRO A 149 12.84 -3.43 6.42
C PRO A 149 12.15 -4.05 7.64
N SER A 150 11.01 -3.52 8.08
CA SER A 150 10.24 -4.10 9.19
C SER A 150 9.72 -5.52 8.93
N LEU A 151 9.71 -5.98 7.68
CA LEU A 151 9.37 -7.37 7.33
C LEU A 151 10.44 -8.39 7.76
N ASN A 152 11.65 -7.95 8.16
CA ASN A 152 12.66 -8.83 8.76
C ASN A 152 12.26 -9.43 10.11
N TYR A 153 11.27 -8.86 10.79
CA TYR A 153 10.88 -9.27 12.13
C TYR A 153 9.47 -9.86 12.12
N ARG A 154 9.32 -11.08 12.65
CA ARG A 154 8.02 -11.73 12.87
C ARG A 154 7.41 -11.30 14.19
N ILE A 155 6.08 -11.31 14.24
CA ILE A 155 5.31 -11.26 15.49
C ILE A 155 5.11 -12.71 15.96
N ASN A 156 5.35 -12.98 17.23
CA ASN A 156 5.11 -14.30 17.77
C ASN A 156 3.60 -14.62 17.77
N CYS A 157 3.26 -15.66 17.11
CA CYS A 157 1.93 -16.26 17.05
C CYS A 157 1.90 -17.58 17.84
#